data_c442cfc5fc0c066ce71abdd3d259f08a
#
_entry.id   c442cfc5fc0c066ce71abdd3d259f08a
#
_cell.length_a   1.000
_cell.length_b   1.000
_cell.length_c   1.000
_cell.angle_alpha   90.00
_cell.angle_beta   90.00
_cell.angle_gamma   90.00
#
_symmetry.space_group_name_H-M   'P 1'
#
loop_
_entity.id
_entity.type
_entity.pdbx_description
1 polymer ?
#
loop_
_entity_poly.entity_id
_entity_poly.type
_entity_poly.pdbx_seq_one_letter_code
_entity_poly.pdbx_strand_id
1 'polypeptide(L)'
;MPQLFALTHVGLAYEWLRLELQAIVSPLLALEPHPEPERHFCSFVSTIISFLVAKAHSAVEQATRHLGSQSPSFIHLDSNATTSLHIGATMADVMTQTPPVLHGPSEKERKYDRQLRLWAASGQAALESANILLVNSGAGTVGVETLKNLVLPGIGRFTIADPAVVSHEDLGVNFFVDDSWLGKSRAEASTNFLLELNPEVQGEWYPKSQNDSFSLQELLTNAPKFTMILYALPLPQDQVQLIHEYASHHKTPTIAVHSVGYYSYFKSTLPGTFPIVDTHPDEAATTDLRLLAPWPELTGFSREMTKDIDNLDNHEHGHLPLVVIILHYLEQWQQTHDGAYPTSYPDKTAFRKTVSEAMRRDNPEGGEENFEEAVAAVMKHVVVPSLPGSLQQVFDYIHQPHEVKSGFWIIAEAVKRFNSEQGRLPVPGGLPDMKAQSSVYIKLQNIYKNQARKDVEQVLDTVRSIPGGEEINPAQVELFCKNARFIKLINGLEDKTVKLDEVVEQQLANDEIAAVAGPEMPLSLLPIYLALSATSNVTTASSDEIMSFIGQNAPQVANNERYQKTAQEVHRAAGGELHNISAVTGGMAAQEMIKIITKQYVPIDNTCIFDGIDSRCQVLRL
;
A
#
# COMPACT_ATOMS: atom_id res chain seq x y z
N MET A 1 29.07 -39.46 4.10
CA MET A 1 29.80 -38.64 3.13
C MET A 1 28.87 -37.73 2.31
N PRO A 2 27.64 -38.09 1.80
CA PRO A 2 26.77 -37.16 1.07
C PRO A 2 26.14 -36.05 1.91
N GLN A 3 25.88 -36.28 3.20
CA GLN A 3 25.25 -35.29 4.09
C GLN A 3 26.19 -34.16 4.52
N LEU A 4 27.49 -34.36 4.55
CA LEU A 4 28.46 -33.29 4.83
C LEU A 4 28.63 -32.36 3.62
N PHE A 5 28.46 -32.85 2.39
CA PHE A 5 28.59 -32.04 1.16
C PHE A 5 27.38 -31.09 0.98
N ALA A 6 26.17 -31.51 1.38
CA ALA A 6 24.96 -30.67 1.30
C ALA A 6 24.99 -29.52 2.32
N LEU A 7 25.49 -29.76 3.53
CA LEU A 7 25.62 -28.73 4.57
C LEU A 7 26.67 -27.66 4.24
N THR A 8 27.72 -28.02 3.51
CA THR A 8 28.74 -27.05 3.07
C THR A 8 28.24 -26.15 1.94
N HIS A 9 27.38 -26.61 1.04
CA HIS A 9 26.82 -25.79 -0.03
C HIS A 9 25.74 -24.83 0.45
N VAL A 10 24.93 -25.23 1.42
CA VAL A 10 23.94 -24.33 2.08
C VAL A 10 24.65 -23.29 2.92
N GLY A 11 25.75 -23.67 3.61
CA GLY A 11 26.58 -22.74 4.38
C GLY A 11 27.28 -21.70 3.49
N LEU A 12 27.82 -22.13 2.34
CA LEU A 12 28.46 -21.23 1.38
C LEU A 12 27.46 -20.29 0.70
N ALA A 13 26.25 -20.73 0.40
CA ALA A 13 25.19 -19.89 -0.15
C ALA A 13 24.70 -18.85 0.88
N TYR A 14 24.63 -19.21 2.16
CA TYR A 14 24.28 -18.32 3.24
C TYR A 14 25.36 -17.25 3.51
N GLU A 15 26.64 -17.66 3.52
CA GLU A 15 27.76 -16.71 3.67
C GLU A 15 27.93 -15.79 2.47
N TRP A 16 27.70 -16.27 1.25
CA TRP A 16 27.69 -15.43 0.06
C TRP A 16 26.55 -14.38 0.10
N LEU A 17 25.33 -14.80 0.49
CA LEU A 17 24.18 -13.91 0.65
C LEU A 17 24.40 -12.86 1.76
N ARG A 18 25.08 -13.26 2.84
CA ARG A 18 25.44 -12.37 3.96
C ARG A 18 26.48 -11.33 3.53
N LEU A 19 27.46 -11.70 2.73
CA LEU A 19 28.49 -10.80 2.21
C LEU A 19 27.92 -9.80 1.19
N GLU A 20 27.02 -10.25 0.33
CA GLU A 20 26.32 -9.37 -0.62
C GLU A 20 25.36 -8.39 0.10
N LEU A 21 24.60 -8.85 1.08
CA LEU A 21 23.78 -7.97 1.92
C LEU A 21 24.62 -6.96 2.71
N GLN A 22 25.78 -7.37 3.22
CA GLN A 22 26.67 -6.49 3.95
C GLN A 22 27.34 -5.45 3.04
N ALA A 23 27.63 -5.79 1.78
CA ALA A 23 28.16 -4.87 0.78
C ALA A 23 27.11 -3.82 0.33
N ILE A 24 25.82 -4.16 0.37
CA ILE A 24 24.72 -3.26 -0.02
C ILE A 24 24.27 -2.40 1.17
N VAL A 25 24.25 -2.95 2.38
CA VAL A 25 23.73 -2.28 3.59
C VAL A 25 24.79 -1.38 4.26
N SER A 26 26.07 -1.74 4.22
CA SER A 26 27.13 -0.95 4.87
C SER A 26 27.32 0.48 4.30
N PRO A 27 27.20 0.73 2.99
CA PRO A 27 27.22 2.10 2.48
C PRO A 27 25.98 2.91 2.85
N LEU A 28 24.82 2.23 3.02
CA LEU A 28 23.54 2.87 3.36
C LEU A 28 23.46 3.29 4.83
N LEU A 29 24.15 2.59 5.73
CA LEU A 29 24.22 2.90 7.17
C LEU A 29 25.28 3.95 7.51
N ALA A 30 26.17 4.30 6.59
CA ALA A 30 27.22 5.30 6.78
C ALA A 30 26.77 6.74 6.40
N LEU A 31 25.52 6.93 5.95
CA LEU A 31 24.97 8.25 5.66
C LEU A 31 24.40 8.85 6.96
N GLU A 32 24.92 10.00 7.37
CA GLU A 32 24.39 10.76 8.50
C GLU A 32 22.93 11.18 8.28
N PRO A 33 22.10 11.28 9.34
CA PRO A 33 20.67 11.57 9.22
C PRO A 33 20.44 13.03 8.85
N HIS A 34 20.08 13.30 7.60
CA HIS A 34 19.47 14.56 7.19
C HIS A 34 17.95 14.54 7.45
N PRO A 35 17.35 15.67 7.86
CA PRO A 35 15.94 15.73 8.24
C PRO A 35 15.06 15.83 6.99
N GLU A 36 14.57 14.79 6.56
CA GLU A 36 13.48 14.40 5.67
C GLU A 36 13.93 13.35 4.63
N PRO A 37 13.73 12.04 4.89
CA PRO A 37 13.92 11.02 3.87
C PRO A 37 12.66 10.95 3.00
N GLU A 38 12.85 11.07 1.70
CA GLU A 38 11.82 10.83 0.69
C GLU A 38 11.18 9.44 0.89
N ARG A 39 9.89 9.43 1.20
CA ARG A 39 9.08 8.25 1.57
C ARG A 39 9.02 7.17 0.49
N HIS A 40 9.46 7.45 -0.73
CA HIS A 40 9.43 6.55 -1.88
C HIS A 40 10.62 5.59 -1.96
N PHE A 41 11.77 5.95 -1.38
CA PHE A 41 12.98 5.14 -1.41
C PHE A 41 12.87 3.89 -0.52
N CYS A 42 12.24 4.01 0.66
CA CYS A 42 12.03 2.87 1.57
C CYS A 42 11.08 1.80 0.98
N SER A 43 10.04 2.21 0.23
CA SER A 43 9.13 1.27 -0.45
C SER A 43 9.85 0.49 -1.56
N PHE A 44 10.74 1.13 -2.31
CA PHE A 44 11.50 0.51 -3.38
C PHE A 44 12.54 -0.48 -2.86
N VAL A 45 13.28 -0.12 -1.81
CA VAL A 45 14.24 -1.02 -1.15
C VAL A 45 13.54 -2.23 -0.53
N SER A 46 12.37 -2.04 0.09
CA SER A 46 11.54 -3.13 0.62
C SER A 46 11.10 -4.10 -0.48
N THR A 47 10.76 -3.61 -1.67
CA THR A 47 10.34 -4.44 -2.81
C THR A 47 11.51 -5.25 -3.38
N ILE A 48 12.71 -4.66 -3.46
CA ILE A 48 13.93 -5.36 -3.92
C ILE A 48 14.36 -6.41 -2.90
N ILE A 49 14.30 -6.11 -1.61
CA ILE A 49 14.62 -7.08 -0.54
C ILE A 49 13.62 -8.24 -0.58
N SER A 50 12.32 -7.98 -0.78
CA SER A 50 11.30 -9.02 -0.91
C SER A 50 11.52 -9.91 -2.13
N PHE A 51 11.99 -9.36 -3.25
CA PHE A 51 12.31 -10.11 -4.47
C PHE A 51 13.57 -10.98 -4.30
N LEU A 52 14.60 -10.47 -3.63
CA LEU A 52 15.83 -11.21 -3.35
C LEU A 52 15.59 -12.35 -2.34
N VAL A 53 14.75 -12.13 -1.35
CA VAL A 53 14.34 -13.16 -0.38
C VAL A 53 13.51 -14.26 -1.07
N ALA A 54 12.62 -13.91 -1.99
CA ALA A 54 11.84 -14.88 -2.76
C ALA A 54 12.74 -15.75 -3.66
N LYS A 55 13.77 -15.17 -4.29
CA LYS A 55 14.76 -15.90 -5.09
C LYS A 55 15.61 -16.85 -4.25
N ALA A 56 16.00 -16.43 -3.04
CA ALA A 56 16.75 -17.28 -2.11
C ALA A 56 15.90 -18.48 -1.63
N HIS A 57 14.61 -18.27 -1.39
CA HIS A 57 13.69 -19.34 -0.98
C HIS A 57 13.46 -20.37 -2.10
N SER A 58 13.33 -19.93 -3.35
CA SER A 58 13.22 -20.82 -4.52
C SER A 58 14.48 -21.67 -4.72
N ALA A 59 15.66 -21.12 -4.50
CA ALA A 59 16.93 -21.85 -4.59
C ALA A 59 17.08 -22.92 -3.48
N VAL A 60 16.61 -22.62 -2.27
CA VAL A 60 16.58 -23.56 -1.14
C VAL A 60 15.56 -24.67 -1.38
N GLU A 61 14.38 -24.37 -1.92
CA GLU A 61 13.38 -25.40 -2.27
C GLU A 61 13.85 -26.31 -3.42
N GLN A 62 14.55 -25.79 -4.42
CA GLN A 62 15.13 -26.65 -5.47
C GLN A 62 16.22 -27.55 -4.93
N ALA A 63 17.02 -27.09 -3.99
CA ALA A 63 18.04 -27.90 -3.32
C ALA A 63 17.44 -29.01 -2.44
N THR A 64 16.29 -28.75 -1.78
CA THR A 64 15.59 -29.75 -0.96
C THR A 64 14.80 -30.77 -1.77
N ARG A 65 14.31 -30.44 -2.96
CA ARG A 65 13.62 -31.40 -3.86
C ARG A 65 14.56 -32.43 -4.49
N HIS A 66 15.87 -32.17 -4.52
CA HIS A 66 16.87 -33.13 -5.01
C HIS A 66 17.34 -34.15 -3.96
N LEU A 67 16.90 -34.03 -2.71
CA LEU A 67 17.15 -34.98 -1.64
C LEU A 67 15.91 -35.86 -1.45
N GLY A 68 15.85 -36.94 -2.23
CA GLY A 68 14.75 -37.87 -2.33
C GLY A 68 14.26 -38.46 -1.00
N SER A 69 12.98 -38.64 -0.99
CA SER A 69 12.13 -39.54 -0.20
C SER A 69 12.83 -40.63 0.60
N GLN A 70 12.82 -40.54 1.91
CA GLN A 70 12.71 -41.66 2.86
C GLN A 70 12.06 -41.16 4.16
N SER A 71 10.95 -41.77 4.51
CA SER A 71 10.18 -41.56 5.73
C SER A 71 10.89 -42.15 6.96
N PRO A 72 10.86 -41.48 8.12
CA PRO A 72 11.11 -42.13 9.40
C PRO A 72 9.80 -42.44 10.12
N SER A 73 9.74 -43.69 10.60
CA SER A 73 8.70 -44.31 11.39
C SER A 73 8.45 -43.64 12.74
N PHE A 74 7.21 -43.61 13.13
CA PHE A 74 6.68 -43.16 14.42
C PHE A 74 7.19 -44.00 15.58
N ILE A 75 7.59 -43.35 16.66
CA ILE A 75 7.76 -43.94 18.00
C ILE A 75 6.53 -43.53 18.83
N HIS A 76 5.76 -44.55 19.25
CA HIS A 76 4.69 -44.44 20.24
C HIS A 76 5.32 -44.22 21.63
N LEU A 77 4.80 -43.25 22.36
CA LEU A 77 5.00 -43.16 23.83
C LEU A 77 3.63 -43.18 24.49
N ASP A 78 3.46 -44.23 25.31
CA ASP A 78 2.26 -44.48 26.10
C ASP A 78 2.05 -43.43 27.19
N SER A 79 0.79 -43.03 27.33
CA SER A 79 0.27 -42.24 28.44
C SER A 79 -0.19 -43.17 29.58
N ASN A 80 0.31 -42.96 30.79
CA ASN A 80 -0.43 -43.20 32.05
C ASN A 80 0.39 -42.76 33.25
N ALA A 81 0.01 -41.64 33.87
CA ALA A 81 0.15 -41.40 35.29
C ALA A 81 -0.82 -40.32 35.77
N THR A 82 -1.91 -40.75 36.34
CA THR A 82 -2.85 -39.93 37.13
C THR A 82 -2.24 -39.58 38.46
N THR A 83 -2.20 -38.28 38.82
CA THR A 83 -2.11 -37.85 40.21
C THR A 83 -2.99 -36.62 40.41
N SER A 84 -4.05 -36.83 41.17
CA SER A 84 -5.01 -35.82 41.62
C SER A 84 -4.42 -34.94 42.72
N LEU A 85 -4.47 -33.64 42.57
CA LEU A 85 -4.36 -32.68 43.67
C LEU A 85 -5.55 -31.70 43.59
N HIS A 86 -6.43 -31.83 44.59
CA HIS A 86 -7.50 -30.90 44.85
C HIS A 86 -6.93 -29.61 45.46
N ILE A 87 -7.08 -28.50 44.76
CA ILE A 87 -7.11 -27.16 45.38
C ILE A 87 -8.33 -26.44 44.84
N GLY A 88 -9.30 -26.24 45.74
CA GLY A 88 -10.48 -25.43 45.45
C GLY A 88 -10.12 -23.95 45.38
N ALA A 89 -10.35 -23.34 44.21
CA ALA A 89 -10.53 -21.91 44.03
C ALA A 89 -11.69 -21.73 43.07
N THR A 90 -12.69 -20.99 43.50
CA THR A 90 -13.88 -20.60 42.73
C THR A 90 -13.44 -19.87 41.47
N MET A 91 -13.56 -20.55 40.34
CA MET A 91 -13.49 -19.94 39.02
C MET A 91 -14.89 -19.42 38.65
N ALA A 92 -15.18 -18.19 39.02
CA ALA A 92 -16.15 -17.39 38.30
C ALA A 92 -15.37 -16.37 37.48
N ASP A 93 -15.69 -16.29 36.17
CA ASP A 93 -15.20 -15.34 35.18
C ASP A 93 -13.80 -15.55 34.56
N VAL A 94 -13.53 -16.75 34.10
CA VAL A 94 -12.81 -16.89 32.85
C VAL A 94 -13.86 -17.13 31.78
N MET A 95 -14.24 -16.10 31.03
CA MET A 95 -14.91 -16.31 29.74
C MET A 95 -14.00 -17.24 28.94
N THR A 96 -14.38 -18.50 28.87
CA THR A 96 -13.87 -19.45 27.92
C THR A 96 -14.14 -18.88 26.53
N GLN A 97 -13.17 -18.12 25.98
CA GLN A 97 -13.03 -18.11 24.55
C GLN A 97 -12.83 -19.58 24.19
N THR A 98 -13.88 -20.20 23.66
CA THR A 98 -13.73 -21.45 22.90
C THR A 98 -12.60 -21.16 21.93
N PRO A 99 -11.47 -21.88 21.99
CA PRO A 99 -10.44 -21.69 20.98
C PRO A 99 -11.17 -21.82 19.64
N PRO A 100 -10.97 -20.90 18.69
CA PRO A 100 -11.57 -21.03 17.37
C PRO A 100 -11.25 -22.43 16.91
N VAL A 101 -12.27 -23.15 16.43
CA VAL A 101 -12.08 -24.49 15.86
C VAL A 101 -10.97 -24.33 14.85
N LEU A 102 -9.79 -24.87 15.16
CA LEU A 102 -8.59 -24.81 14.33
C LEU A 102 -8.83 -25.73 13.11
N HIS A 103 -9.71 -25.31 12.22
CA HIS A 103 -9.60 -25.70 10.83
C HIS A 103 -8.35 -24.99 10.33
N GLY A 104 -7.34 -25.77 9.95
CA GLY A 104 -6.16 -25.21 9.30
C GLY A 104 -6.60 -24.34 8.10
N PRO A 105 -5.78 -23.38 7.65
CA PRO A 105 -6.13 -22.50 6.55
C PRO A 105 -6.55 -23.31 5.34
N SER A 106 -7.62 -22.91 4.67
CA SER A 106 -8.10 -23.49 3.41
C SER A 106 -7.00 -23.42 2.34
N GLU A 107 -7.11 -24.20 1.28
CA GLU A 107 -6.15 -24.15 0.16
C GLU A 107 -6.05 -22.74 -0.43
N LYS A 108 -7.17 -22.03 -0.54
CA LYS A 108 -7.24 -20.65 -1.00
C LYS A 108 -6.50 -19.69 -0.05
N GLU A 109 -6.70 -19.83 1.25
CA GLU A 109 -5.99 -19.02 2.25
C GLU A 109 -4.48 -19.29 2.26
N ARG A 110 -4.06 -20.52 1.99
CA ARG A 110 -2.64 -20.86 1.81
C ARG A 110 -2.06 -20.25 0.54
N LYS A 111 -2.81 -20.32 -0.59
CA LYS A 111 -2.41 -19.77 -1.88
C LYS A 111 -2.20 -18.26 -1.80
N TYR A 112 -3.11 -17.55 -1.14
CA TYR A 112 -3.14 -16.09 -1.04
C TYR A 112 -2.69 -15.56 0.34
N ASP A 113 -1.98 -16.35 1.17
CA ASP A 113 -1.58 -15.97 2.53
C ASP A 113 -0.86 -14.60 2.59
N ARG A 114 0.07 -14.35 1.67
CA ARG A 114 0.81 -13.08 1.61
C ARG A 114 -0.08 -11.90 1.26
N GLN A 115 -0.99 -12.08 0.31
CA GLN A 115 -1.97 -11.07 -0.11
C GLN A 115 -2.94 -10.76 1.03
N LEU A 116 -3.44 -11.78 1.72
CA LEU A 116 -4.32 -11.63 2.87
C LEU A 116 -3.67 -10.85 4.02
N ARG A 117 -2.35 -10.95 4.18
CA ARG A 117 -1.60 -10.15 5.16
C ARG A 117 -1.44 -8.69 4.74
N LEU A 118 -1.45 -8.39 3.42
CA LEU A 118 -1.30 -7.02 2.91
C LEU A 118 -2.62 -6.26 2.92
N TRP A 119 -3.69 -6.85 2.35
CA TRP A 119 -4.96 -6.15 2.17
C TRP A 119 -6.16 -6.88 2.77
N ALA A 120 -5.93 -7.83 3.66
CA ALA A 120 -6.95 -8.62 4.35
C ALA A 120 -7.95 -9.32 3.40
N ALA A 121 -8.93 -10.01 3.98
CA ALA A 121 -9.96 -10.71 3.20
C ALA A 121 -10.84 -9.76 2.37
N SER A 122 -11.08 -8.54 2.85
CA SER A 122 -11.88 -7.54 2.13
C SER A 122 -11.21 -7.05 0.85
N GLY A 123 -9.89 -6.80 0.90
CA GLY A 123 -9.13 -6.41 -0.29
C GLY A 123 -9.00 -7.57 -1.28
N GLN A 124 -8.82 -8.80 -0.81
CA GLN A 124 -8.80 -9.98 -1.67
C GLN A 124 -10.16 -10.19 -2.36
N ALA A 125 -11.26 -10.04 -1.64
CA ALA A 125 -12.61 -10.11 -2.21
C ALA A 125 -12.85 -9.01 -3.26
N ALA A 126 -12.31 -7.81 -3.06
CA ALA A 126 -12.38 -6.73 -4.05
C ALA A 126 -11.62 -7.09 -5.34
N LEU A 127 -10.44 -7.71 -5.24
CA LEU A 127 -9.70 -8.21 -6.40
C LEU A 127 -10.47 -9.32 -7.12
N GLU A 128 -10.99 -10.29 -6.40
CA GLU A 128 -11.77 -11.42 -6.95
C GLU A 128 -13.08 -11.00 -7.62
N SER A 129 -13.61 -9.83 -7.24
CA SER A 129 -14.80 -9.25 -7.90
C SER A 129 -14.45 -8.33 -9.08
N ALA A 130 -13.16 -8.02 -9.29
CA ALA A 130 -12.74 -7.11 -10.34
C ALA A 130 -12.89 -7.72 -11.73
N ASN A 131 -13.36 -6.91 -12.69
CA ASN A 131 -13.45 -7.20 -14.11
C ASN A 131 -12.62 -6.18 -14.88
N ILE A 132 -11.49 -6.59 -15.43
CA ILE A 132 -10.50 -5.73 -16.05
C ILE A 132 -10.60 -5.82 -17.58
N LEU A 133 -10.67 -4.67 -18.26
CA LEU A 133 -10.45 -4.59 -19.69
C LEU A 133 -9.00 -4.15 -19.95
N LEU A 134 -8.27 -4.92 -20.74
CA LEU A 134 -7.03 -4.48 -21.39
C LEU A 134 -7.34 -4.15 -22.85
N VAL A 135 -7.22 -2.88 -23.23
CA VAL A 135 -7.16 -2.48 -24.64
C VAL A 135 -5.68 -2.45 -25.03
N ASN A 136 -5.26 -3.45 -25.78
CA ASN A 136 -3.85 -3.68 -26.11
C ASN A 136 -3.54 -3.19 -27.52
N SER A 137 -2.33 -2.69 -27.70
CA SER A 137 -1.89 -2.18 -29.00
C SER A 137 -0.35 -2.09 -29.09
N GLY A 138 0.18 -1.68 -30.25
CA GLY A 138 1.63 -1.63 -30.47
C GLY A 138 2.28 -3.00 -30.30
N ALA A 139 3.45 -3.08 -29.66
CA ALA A 139 4.08 -4.34 -29.25
C ALA A 139 3.26 -5.06 -28.17
N GLY A 140 2.52 -4.28 -27.35
CA GLY A 140 1.52 -4.80 -26.42
C GLY A 140 2.05 -5.59 -25.23
N THR A 141 3.34 -5.66 -25.06
CA THR A 141 3.98 -6.44 -23.98
C THR A 141 3.71 -5.82 -22.61
N VAL A 142 3.82 -4.50 -22.47
CA VAL A 142 3.58 -3.81 -21.19
C VAL A 142 2.16 -4.00 -20.67
N GLY A 143 1.17 -4.06 -21.55
CA GLY A 143 -0.23 -4.34 -21.18
C GLY A 143 -0.40 -5.75 -20.61
N VAL A 144 0.14 -6.75 -21.29
CA VAL A 144 0.06 -8.16 -20.86
C VAL A 144 0.89 -8.40 -19.59
N GLU A 145 2.07 -7.80 -19.48
CA GLU A 145 2.91 -7.83 -18.26
C GLU A 145 2.19 -7.19 -17.07
N THR A 146 1.46 -6.10 -17.28
CA THR A 146 0.61 -5.52 -16.24
C THR A 146 -0.48 -6.50 -15.80
N LEU A 147 -1.19 -7.08 -16.76
CA LEU A 147 -2.29 -8.01 -16.50
C LEU A 147 -1.82 -9.30 -15.80
N LYS A 148 -0.64 -9.83 -16.14
CA LYS A 148 0.00 -10.94 -15.43
C LYS A 148 0.06 -10.71 -13.91
N ASN A 149 0.51 -9.52 -13.52
CA ASN A 149 0.66 -9.16 -12.11
C ASN A 149 -0.69 -8.96 -11.37
N LEU A 150 -1.81 -8.94 -12.12
CA LEU A 150 -3.17 -8.93 -11.57
C LEU A 150 -3.79 -10.34 -11.56
N VAL A 151 -3.47 -11.18 -12.57
CA VAL A 151 -3.93 -12.58 -12.64
C VAL A 151 -3.33 -13.41 -11.52
N LEU A 152 -2.04 -13.23 -11.22
CA LEU A 152 -1.35 -13.97 -10.16
C LEU A 152 -2.01 -13.82 -8.77
N PRO A 153 -2.38 -12.60 -8.29
CA PRO A 153 -3.09 -12.43 -7.03
C PRO A 153 -4.58 -12.75 -7.09
N GLY A 154 -5.10 -13.17 -8.24
CA GLY A 154 -6.46 -13.71 -8.36
C GLY A 154 -7.54 -12.65 -8.58
N ILE A 155 -7.39 -11.80 -9.59
CA ILE A 155 -8.53 -10.99 -10.07
C ILE A 155 -9.67 -11.91 -10.55
N GLY A 156 -10.91 -11.41 -10.50
CA GLY A 156 -12.05 -12.24 -10.91
C GLY A 156 -12.08 -12.53 -12.40
N ARG A 157 -11.97 -11.48 -13.21
CA ARG A 157 -12.09 -11.60 -14.67
C ARG A 157 -11.24 -10.56 -15.39
N PHE A 158 -10.80 -10.92 -16.60
CA PHE A 158 -10.23 -9.97 -17.56
C PHE A 158 -10.70 -10.22 -18.99
N THR A 159 -10.61 -9.17 -19.82
CA THR A 159 -10.80 -9.27 -21.28
C THR A 159 -9.63 -8.56 -21.94
N ILE A 160 -8.98 -9.21 -22.92
CA ILE A 160 -7.96 -8.59 -23.77
C ILE A 160 -8.60 -8.20 -25.10
N ALA A 161 -8.69 -6.92 -25.39
CA ALA A 161 -9.11 -6.36 -26.66
C ALA A 161 -7.85 -6.00 -27.47
N ASP A 162 -7.50 -6.83 -28.46
CA ASP A 162 -6.31 -6.65 -29.30
C ASP A 162 -6.58 -7.24 -30.69
N PRO A 163 -6.66 -6.42 -31.75
CA PRO A 163 -6.90 -6.92 -33.11
C PRO A 163 -5.66 -7.50 -33.78
N ALA A 164 -4.48 -7.39 -33.17
CA ALA A 164 -3.23 -7.84 -33.77
C ALA A 164 -3.10 -9.37 -33.81
N VAL A 165 -2.33 -9.83 -34.75
CA VAL A 165 -1.87 -11.23 -34.83
C VAL A 165 -0.43 -11.32 -34.34
N VAL A 166 -0.06 -12.50 -33.83
CA VAL A 166 1.30 -12.75 -33.37
C VAL A 166 2.27 -12.69 -34.55
N SER A 167 3.27 -11.85 -34.44
CA SER A 167 4.36 -11.66 -35.39
C SER A 167 5.68 -12.23 -34.88
N HIS A 168 6.70 -12.28 -35.73
CA HIS A 168 8.06 -12.66 -35.30
C HIS A 168 8.67 -11.65 -34.32
N GLU A 169 8.24 -10.39 -34.39
CA GLU A 169 8.72 -9.34 -33.48
C GLU A 169 8.18 -9.55 -32.07
N ASP A 170 6.92 -10.03 -31.93
CA ASP A 170 6.32 -10.35 -30.64
C ASP A 170 7.08 -11.44 -29.89
N LEU A 171 7.57 -12.49 -30.62
CA LEU A 171 8.30 -13.61 -30.00
C LEU A 171 9.59 -13.16 -29.26
N GLY A 172 10.18 -12.04 -29.66
CA GLY A 172 11.38 -11.50 -29.06
C GLY A 172 11.14 -10.75 -27.74
N VAL A 173 9.94 -10.30 -27.48
CA VAL A 173 9.64 -9.37 -26.38
C VAL A 173 8.45 -9.78 -25.51
N ASN A 174 7.50 -10.52 -26.05
CA ASN A 174 6.30 -10.95 -25.33
C ASN A 174 6.37 -12.43 -24.95
N PHE A 175 6.53 -12.73 -23.65
CA PHE A 175 6.64 -14.10 -23.15
C PHE A 175 5.28 -14.82 -23.01
N PHE A 176 4.19 -14.17 -23.42
CA PHE A 176 2.84 -14.73 -23.43
C PHE A 176 2.38 -15.07 -24.87
N VAL A 177 3.33 -15.33 -25.74
CA VAL A 177 3.15 -15.88 -27.09
C VAL A 177 4.33 -16.81 -27.42
N ASP A 178 4.11 -17.77 -28.28
CA ASP A 178 5.15 -18.66 -28.81
C ASP A 178 4.99 -18.91 -30.33
N ASP A 179 5.93 -19.65 -30.92
CA ASP A 179 5.96 -19.95 -32.36
C ASP A 179 4.68 -20.60 -32.89
N SER A 180 3.96 -21.35 -32.04
CA SER A 180 2.73 -22.05 -32.44
C SER A 180 1.58 -21.08 -32.70
N TRP A 181 1.69 -19.83 -32.23
CA TRP A 181 0.69 -18.77 -32.38
C TRP A 181 0.99 -17.80 -33.53
N LEU A 182 2.09 -17.98 -34.26
CA LEU A 182 2.41 -17.11 -35.40
C LEU A 182 1.23 -17.00 -36.38
N GLY A 183 0.86 -15.76 -36.71
CA GLY A 183 -0.27 -15.43 -37.59
C GLY A 183 -1.64 -15.65 -36.98
N LYS A 184 -1.77 -16.04 -35.71
CA LYS A 184 -3.03 -16.18 -34.99
C LYS A 184 -3.26 -15.00 -34.04
N SER A 185 -4.46 -14.91 -33.45
CA SER A 185 -4.84 -13.82 -32.53
C SER A 185 -3.85 -13.70 -31.37
N ARG A 186 -3.26 -12.52 -31.21
CA ARG A 186 -2.37 -12.20 -30.09
C ARG A 186 -3.14 -12.11 -28.77
N ALA A 187 -4.40 -11.60 -28.81
CA ALA A 187 -5.26 -11.56 -27.64
C ALA A 187 -5.61 -12.97 -27.13
N GLU A 188 -5.92 -13.90 -28.03
CA GLU A 188 -6.22 -15.29 -27.68
C GLU A 188 -4.99 -15.99 -27.08
N ALA A 189 -3.84 -15.87 -27.73
CA ALA A 189 -2.60 -16.46 -27.25
C ALA A 189 -2.27 -15.97 -25.83
N SER A 190 -2.21 -14.66 -25.64
CA SER A 190 -1.92 -14.06 -24.33
C SER A 190 -2.94 -14.44 -23.26
N THR A 191 -4.22 -14.56 -23.61
CA THR A 191 -5.26 -15.00 -22.68
C THR A 191 -5.00 -16.43 -22.20
N ASN A 192 -4.69 -17.34 -23.12
CA ASN A 192 -4.44 -18.74 -22.78
C ASN A 192 -3.23 -18.89 -21.85
N PHE A 193 -2.11 -18.23 -22.16
CA PHE A 193 -0.93 -18.26 -21.30
C PHE A 193 -1.16 -17.64 -19.92
N LEU A 194 -1.94 -16.56 -19.83
CA LEU A 194 -2.29 -15.96 -18.53
C LEU A 194 -3.17 -16.88 -17.68
N LEU A 195 -4.09 -17.62 -18.28
CA LEU A 195 -4.94 -18.59 -17.58
C LEU A 195 -4.17 -19.78 -17.04
N GLU A 196 -3.04 -20.16 -17.67
CA GLU A 196 -2.14 -21.19 -17.12
C GLU A 196 -1.51 -20.76 -15.78
N LEU A 197 -1.28 -19.44 -15.57
CA LEU A 197 -0.72 -18.93 -14.32
C LEU A 197 -1.69 -19.02 -13.15
N ASN A 198 -2.99 -18.84 -13.41
CA ASN A 198 -4.04 -18.93 -12.40
C ASN A 198 -5.39 -19.37 -13.01
N PRO A 199 -5.68 -20.67 -13.00
CA PRO A 199 -6.90 -21.22 -13.60
C PRO A 199 -8.22 -20.80 -12.94
N GLU A 200 -8.17 -20.17 -11.75
CA GLU A 200 -9.35 -19.64 -11.06
C GLU A 200 -9.86 -18.32 -11.65
N VAL A 201 -9.03 -17.63 -12.43
CA VAL A 201 -9.36 -16.38 -13.09
C VAL A 201 -10.12 -16.64 -14.39
N GLN A 202 -11.11 -15.82 -14.70
CA GLN A 202 -11.84 -15.92 -15.97
C GLN A 202 -11.20 -14.99 -17.00
N GLY A 203 -10.73 -15.54 -18.12
CA GLY A 203 -10.11 -14.80 -19.22
C GLY A 203 -10.94 -14.83 -20.48
N GLU A 204 -11.07 -13.68 -21.13
CA GLU A 204 -11.73 -13.50 -22.41
C GLU A 204 -10.86 -12.68 -23.35
N TRP A 205 -11.07 -12.84 -24.66
CA TRP A 205 -10.39 -12.04 -25.68
C TRP A 205 -11.37 -11.49 -26.72
N TYR A 206 -10.98 -10.41 -27.39
CA TYR A 206 -11.76 -9.78 -28.45
C TYR A 206 -10.81 -9.18 -29.50
N PRO A 207 -11.08 -9.37 -30.81
CA PRO A 207 -12.20 -10.09 -31.41
C PRO A 207 -12.10 -11.62 -31.26
N LYS A 208 -13.21 -12.32 -31.35
CA LYS A 208 -13.24 -13.80 -31.21
C LYS A 208 -12.71 -14.53 -32.44
N SER A 209 -12.77 -13.89 -33.57
CA SER A 209 -12.24 -14.40 -34.84
C SER A 209 -11.46 -13.31 -35.55
N GLN A 210 -10.41 -13.68 -36.27
CA GLN A 210 -9.64 -12.75 -37.12
C GLN A 210 -10.47 -12.14 -38.27
N ASN A 211 -11.59 -12.75 -38.62
CA ASN A 211 -12.51 -12.24 -39.64
C ASN A 211 -13.53 -11.23 -39.07
N ASP A 212 -13.63 -11.13 -37.75
CA ASP A 212 -14.53 -10.19 -37.10
C ASP A 212 -13.92 -8.78 -37.14
N SER A 213 -14.75 -7.79 -37.43
CA SER A 213 -14.34 -6.40 -37.36
C SER A 213 -14.09 -6.00 -35.90
N PHE A 214 -12.94 -5.40 -35.61
CA PHE A 214 -12.66 -4.84 -34.29
C PHE A 214 -13.47 -3.57 -34.06
N SER A 215 -14.32 -3.56 -33.04
CA SER A 215 -15.10 -2.41 -32.63
C SER A 215 -15.06 -2.26 -31.10
N LEU A 216 -14.24 -1.33 -30.61
CA LEU A 216 -14.15 -1.06 -29.17
C LEU A 216 -15.49 -0.56 -28.60
N GLN A 217 -16.24 0.23 -29.38
CA GLN A 217 -17.56 0.73 -28.98
C GLN A 217 -18.56 -0.42 -28.77
N GLU A 218 -18.56 -1.40 -29.65
CA GLU A 218 -19.44 -2.58 -29.53
C GLU A 218 -19.06 -3.41 -28.29
N LEU A 219 -17.77 -3.62 -28.05
CA LEU A 219 -17.29 -4.32 -26.86
C LEU A 219 -17.73 -3.59 -25.58
N LEU A 220 -17.49 -2.29 -25.48
CA LEU A 220 -17.85 -1.49 -24.31
C LEU A 220 -19.38 -1.43 -24.05
N THR A 221 -20.19 -1.57 -25.10
CA THR A 221 -21.66 -1.57 -25.00
C THR A 221 -22.22 -2.91 -24.56
N ASN A 222 -21.67 -4.01 -25.06
CA ASN A 222 -22.25 -5.34 -24.91
C ASN A 222 -21.61 -6.20 -23.80
N ALA A 223 -20.38 -5.85 -23.37
CA ALA A 223 -19.70 -6.60 -22.33
C ALA A 223 -20.26 -6.29 -20.92
N PRO A 224 -20.10 -7.22 -19.96
CA PRO A 224 -20.35 -6.91 -18.56
C PRO A 224 -19.54 -5.67 -18.11
N LYS A 225 -20.12 -4.87 -17.20
CA LYS A 225 -19.46 -3.65 -16.73
C LYS A 225 -18.04 -3.91 -16.26
N PHE A 226 -17.09 -3.18 -16.82
CA PHE A 226 -15.70 -3.20 -16.38
C PHE A 226 -15.53 -2.38 -15.09
N THR A 227 -14.78 -2.91 -14.14
CA THR A 227 -14.45 -2.22 -12.89
C THR A 227 -13.21 -1.36 -13.03
N MET A 228 -12.37 -1.63 -14.04
CA MET A 228 -11.17 -0.87 -14.37
C MET A 228 -10.79 -1.12 -15.85
N ILE A 229 -10.23 -0.11 -16.50
CA ILE A 229 -9.69 -0.23 -17.85
C ILE A 229 -8.21 0.07 -17.83
N LEU A 230 -7.42 -0.87 -18.33
CA LEU A 230 -6.01 -0.73 -18.67
C LEU A 230 -5.91 -0.57 -20.18
N TYR A 231 -5.16 0.40 -20.67
CA TYR A 231 -4.91 0.53 -22.11
C TYR A 231 -3.46 0.83 -22.41
N ALA A 232 -2.91 0.08 -23.37
CA ALA A 232 -1.54 0.23 -23.82
C ALA A 232 -1.51 1.16 -25.05
N LEU A 233 -0.62 2.16 -24.99
CA LEU A 233 -0.39 3.09 -26.10
C LEU A 233 0.71 2.51 -27.04
N PRO A 234 0.68 2.90 -28.33
CA PRO A 234 -0.15 3.94 -28.97
C PRO A 234 -1.56 3.48 -29.33
N LEU A 235 -2.55 4.34 -29.15
CA LEU A 235 -3.93 4.09 -29.57
C LEU A 235 -4.47 5.26 -30.41
N PRO A 236 -5.33 4.99 -31.42
CA PRO A 236 -6.06 6.03 -32.10
C PRO A 236 -6.85 6.93 -31.15
N GLN A 237 -6.88 8.24 -31.41
CA GLN A 237 -7.50 9.23 -30.52
C GLN A 237 -8.98 8.97 -30.27
N ASP A 238 -9.71 8.49 -31.28
CA ASP A 238 -11.12 8.10 -31.17
C ASP A 238 -11.34 6.94 -30.17
N GLN A 239 -10.45 5.96 -30.14
CA GLN A 239 -10.51 4.87 -29.17
C GLN A 239 -10.19 5.35 -27.74
N VAL A 240 -9.20 6.22 -27.58
CA VAL A 240 -8.89 6.83 -26.28
C VAL A 240 -10.09 7.64 -25.78
N GLN A 241 -10.76 8.38 -26.67
CA GLN A 241 -11.96 9.13 -26.34
C GLN A 241 -13.10 8.21 -25.88
N LEU A 242 -13.36 7.11 -26.60
CA LEU A 242 -14.37 6.10 -26.20
C LEU A 242 -14.09 5.52 -24.81
N ILE A 243 -12.81 5.24 -24.48
CA ILE A 243 -12.42 4.77 -23.16
C ILE A 243 -12.75 5.83 -22.09
N HIS A 244 -12.42 7.09 -22.34
CA HIS A 244 -12.66 8.17 -21.39
C HIS A 244 -14.16 8.47 -21.22
N GLU A 245 -14.96 8.40 -22.28
CA GLU A 245 -16.42 8.55 -22.23
C GLU A 245 -17.06 7.43 -21.41
N TYR A 246 -16.66 6.17 -21.64
CA TYR A 246 -17.10 5.03 -20.83
C TYR A 246 -16.70 5.21 -19.37
N ALA A 247 -15.44 5.56 -19.12
CA ALA A 247 -14.88 5.75 -17.78
C ALA A 247 -15.65 6.83 -16.99
N SER A 248 -15.94 7.96 -17.64
CA SER A 248 -16.71 9.06 -17.06
C SER A 248 -18.14 8.63 -16.73
N HIS A 249 -18.83 7.99 -17.70
CA HIS A 249 -20.22 7.57 -17.54
C HIS A 249 -20.40 6.52 -16.44
N HIS A 250 -19.50 5.53 -16.40
CA HIS A 250 -19.57 4.41 -15.46
C HIS A 250 -18.77 4.61 -14.16
N LYS A 251 -18.11 5.76 -14.00
CA LYS A 251 -17.17 6.05 -12.90
C LYS A 251 -16.10 4.95 -12.77
N THR A 252 -15.54 4.52 -13.90
CA THR A 252 -14.55 3.45 -13.98
C THR A 252 -13.14 4.03 -14.01
N PRO A 253 -12.24 3.68 -13.07
CA PRO A 253 -10.84 4.08 -13.14
C PRO A 253 -10.15 3.57 -14.39
N THR A 254 -9.20 4.36 -14.92
CA THR A 254 -8.38 3.94 -16.06
C THR A 254 -6.90 4.08 -15.77
N ILE A 255 -6.08 3.22 -16.37
CA ILE A 255 -4.63 3.35 -16.41
C ILE A 255 -4.16 3.25 -17.87
N ALA A 256 -3.49 4.30 -18.33
CA ALA A 256 -2.71 4.29 -19.55
C ALA A 256 -1.31 3.77 -19.25
N VAL A 257 -0.76 2.89 -20.09
CA VAL A 257 0.63 2.47 -20.04
C VAL A 257 1.27 2.71 -21.40
N HIS A 258 2.50 3.21 -21.40
CA HIS A 258 3.29 3.42 -22.63
C HIS A 258 4.74 3.06 -22.39
N SER A 259 5.30 2.22 -23.27
CA SER A 259 6.68 1.76 -23.18
C SER A 259 7.31 1.80 -24.57
N VAL A 260 8.43 2.50 -24.71
CA VAL A 260 9.19 2.59 -25.98
C VAL A 260 10.68 2.55 -25.64
N GLY A 261 11.36 1.52 -26.08
CA GLY A 261 12.77 1.31 -25.77
C GLY A 261 13.03 1.28 -24.27
N TYR A 262 13.94 2.12 -23.81
CA TYR A 262 14.32 2.22 -22.39
C TYR A 262 13.39 3.10 -21.56
N TYR A 263 12.41 3.74 -22.16
CA TYR A 263 11.53 4.70 -21.48
C TYR A 263 10.10 4.19 -21.38
N SER A 264 9.47 4.48 -20.28
CA SER A 264 8.06 4.19 -20.10
C SER A 264 7.37 5.17 -19.15
N TYR A 265 6.08 5.23 -19.22
CA TYR A 265 5.25 5.82 -18.18
C TYR A 265 3.93 5.07 -18.04
N PHE A 266 3.30 5.23 -16.90
CA PHE A 266 1.88 4.95 -16.75
C PHE A 266 1.18 6.12 -16.05
N LYS A 267 -0.10 6.32 -16.42
CA LYS A 267 -0.92 7.41 -15.90
C LYS A 267 -2.25 6.87 -15.42
N SER A 268 -2.57 7.12 -14.15
CA SER A 268 -3.87 6.78 -13.56
C SER A 268 -4.86 7.93 -13.70
N THR A 269 -6.11 7.62 -14.07
CA THR A 269 -7.21 8.57 -14.08
C THR A 269 -8.35 8.03 -13.25
N LEU A 270 -8.67 8.72 -12.16
CA LEU A 270 -9.75 8.35 -11.26
C LEU A 270 -10.97 9.24 -11.55
N PRO A 271 -12.13 8.66 -11.85
CA PRO A 271 -13.33 9.42 -12.20
C PRO A 271 -14.02 9.99 -10.95
N GLY A 272 -14.13 11.31 -10.90
CA GLY A 272 -14.80 12.00 -9.79
C GLY A 272 -14.10 11.82 -8.45
N THR A 273 -14.84 12.08 -7.37
CA THR A 273 -14.33 11.90 -6.01
C THR A 273 -14.10 10.44 -5.68
N PHE A 274 -12.87 10.08 -5.30
CA PHE A 274 -12.48 8.71 -5.06
C PHE A 274 -12.06 8.52 -3.59
N PRO A 275 -12.89 7.82 -2.77
CA PRO A 275 -12.61 7.62 -1.35
C PRO A 275 -11.64 6.47 -1.11
N ILE A 276 -10.72 6.68 -0.15
CA ILE A 276 -9.73 5.69 0.28
C ILE A 276 -9.71 5.61 1.81
N VAL A 277 -9.65 4.39 2.33
CA VAL A 277 -9.33 4.09 3.72
C VAL A 277 -7.88 3.60 3.74
N ASP A 278 -6.94 4.50 3.99
CA ASP A 278 -5.52 4.15 4.04
C ASP A 278 -5.24 3.26 5.25
N THR A 279 -4.93 1.99 4.99
CA THR A 279 -4.65 0.98 6.02
C THR A 279 -3.15 0.79 6.28
N HIS A 280 -2.30 1.49 5.53
CA HIS A 280 -0.85 1.44 5.60
C HIS A 280 -0.23 2.85 5.72
N PRO A 281 -0.74 3.68 6.64
CA PRO A 281 -0.12 4.98 6.88
C PRO A 281 1.26 4.79 7.52
N ASP A 282 2.01 5.88 7.62
CA ASP A 282 3.28 5.89 8.35
C ASP A 282 3.08 5.32 9.78
N GLU A 283 3.90 4.35 10.16
CA GLU A 283 3.82 3.68 11.46
C GLU A 283 3.87 4.67 12.63
N ALA A 284 4.70 5.70 12.51
CA ALA A 284 4.79 6.76 13.51
C ALA A 284 3.49 7.56 13.69
N ALA A 285 2.65 7.64 12.65
CA ALA A 285 1.36 8.33 12.68
C ALA A 285 0.23 7.47 13.23
N THR A 286 0.38 6.13 13.28
CA THR A 286 -0.68 5.19 13.71
C THR A 286 -0.89 5.18 15.21
N THR A 287 0.09 5.63 16.00
CA THR A 287 0.01 5.64 17.45
C THR A 287 -0.99 6.70 17.94
N ASP A 288 -2.06 6.27 18.59
CA ASP A 288 -3.08 7.12 19.19
C ASP A 288 -3.37 6.67 20.63
N LEU A 289 -2.62 7.24 21.56
CA LEU A 289 -2.66 6.86 22.98
C LEU A 289 -3.81 7.51 23.76
N ARG A 290 -4.49 8.52 23.19
CA ARG A 290 -5.61 9.26 23.83
C ARG A 290 -5.27 9.81 25.24
N LEU A 291 -4.04 10.24 25.47
CA LEU A 291 -3.56 10.68 26.78
C LEU A 291 -4.33 11.89 27.33
N LEU A 292 -4.84 12.77 26.45
CA LEU A 292 -5.67 13.94 26.86
C LEU A 292 -7.19 13.68 26.77
N ALA A 293 -7.59 12.46 26.41
CA ALA A 293 -9.00 12.05 26.40
C ALA A 293 -9.12 10.57 26.81
N PRO A 294 -8.55 10.17 27.97
CA PRO A 294 -8.61 8.79 28.44
C PRO A 294 -10.03 8.45 28.89
N TRP A 295 -10.40 7.17 28.76
CA TRP A 295 -11.67 6.64 29.27
C TRP A 295 -11.49 6.02 30.66
N PRO A 296 -12.61 5.77 31.39
CA PRO A 296 -12.56 5.35 32.80
C PRO A 296 -11.73 4.09 33.08
N GLU A 297 -11.76 3.10 32.20
CA GLU A 297 -10.97 1.86 32.39
C GLU A 297 -9.46 2.13 32.29
N LEU A 298 -9.05 3.00 31.38
CA LEU A 298 -7.63 3.37 31.22
C LEU A 298 -7.13 4.21 32.41
N THR A 299 -7.93 5.20 32.86
CA THR A 299 -7.58 6.00 34.04
C THR A 299 -7.58 5.18 35.32
N GLY A 300 -8.54 4.25 35.47
CA GLY A 300 -8.60 3.31 36.60
C GLY A 300 -7.35 2.44 36.66
N PHE A 301 -6.95 1.87 35.54
CA PHE A 301 -5.74 1.06 35.43
C PHE A 301 -4.47 1.87 35.76
N SER A 302 -4.36 3.10 35.23
CA SER A 302 -3.22 3.98 35.55
C SER A 302 -3.12 4.27 37.04
N ARG A 303 -4.24 4.65 37.69
CA ARG A 303 -4.29 4.92 39.13
C ARG A 303 -3.97 3.69 39.99
N GLU A 304 -4.42 2.49 39.59
CA GLU A 304 -4.09 1.24 40.27
C GLU A 304 -2.57 0.99 40.23
N MET A 305 -1.96 1.13 39.05
CA MET A 305 -0.52 0.89 38.87
C MET A 305 0.37 1.92 39.57
N THR A 306 -0.12 3.13 39.79
CA THR A 306 0.67 4.25 40.35
C THR A 306 0.23 4.62 41.77
N LYS A 307 -0.59 3.78 42.45
CA LYS A 307 -1.16 4.09 43.76
C LYS A 307 -0.13 4.47 44.82
N ASP A 308 1.01 3.80 44.82
CA ASP A 308 2.13 4.03 45.73
C ASP A 308 3.45 4.15 44.94
N ILE A 309 3.46 4.96 43.87
CA ILE A 309 4.56 5.03 42.90
C ILE A 309 5.93 5.29 43.54
N ASP A 310 5.97 6.13 44.58
CA ASP A 310 7.21 6.47 45.30
C ASP A 310 7.79 5.29 46.10
N ASN A 311 6.95 4.32 46.50
CA ASN A 311 7.31 3.15 47.31
C ASN A 311 7.47 1.86 46.50
N LEU A 312 7.23 1.88 45.19
CA LEU A 312 7.51 0.74 44.31
C LEU A 312 8.99 0.36 44.39
N ASP A 313 9.31 -0.92 44.28
CA ASP A 313 10.71 -1.32 44.13
C ASP A 313 11.27 -0.85 42.77
N ASN A 314 12.59 -0.93 42.59
CA ASN A 314 13.25 -0.46 41.38
C ASN A 314 12.81 -1.22 40.13
N HIS A 315 12.53 -2.52 40.27
CA HIS A 315 12.05 -3.33 39.15
C HIS A 315 10.62 -2.94 38.74
N GLU A 316 9.71 -2.80 39.69
CA GLU A 316 8.33 -2.41 39.44
C GLU A 316 8.26 -1.00 38.84
N HIS A 317 9.00 -0.03 39.41
CA HIS A 317 9.06 1.33 38.94
C HIS A 317 9.66 1.44 37.52
N GLY A 318 10.76 0.71 37.25
CA GLY A 318 11.43 0.67 35.95
C GLY A 318 10.67 -0.11 34.87
N HIS A 319 9.50 -0.71 35.20
CA HIS A 319 8.65 -1.44 34.25
C HIS A 319 7.21 -0.90 34.17
N LEU A 320 6.95 0.29 34.70
CA LEU A 320 5.69 0.98 34.45
C LEU A 320 5.60 1.37 32.97
N PRO A 321 4.48 1.07 32.26
CA PRO A 321 4.31 1.48 30.87
C PRO A 321 4.31 3.02 30.72
N LEU A 322 4.90 3.54 29.66
CA LEU A 322 4.93 4.98 29.37
C LEU A 322 3.55 5.65 29.43
N VAL A 323 2.50 4.93 29.00
CA VAL A 323 1.10 5.43 29.05
C VAL A 323 0.66 5.67 30.49
N VAL A 324 0.99 4.76 31.40
CA VAL A 324 0.66 4.84 32.83
C VAL A 324 1.44 5.98 33.49
N ILE A 325 2.74 6.10 33.20
CA ILE A 325 3.59 7.19 33.69
C ILE A 325 3.02 8.55 33.27
N ILE A 326 2.77 8.74 31.97
CA ILE A 326 2.29 10.02 31.48
C ILE A 326 0.91 10.37 32.05
N LEU A 327 -0.02 9.42 32.13
CA LEU A 327 -1.35 9.66 32.68
C LEU A 327 -1.29 10.06 34.17
N HIS A 328 -0.41 9.41 34.96
CA HIS A 328 -0.19 9.75 36.37
C HIS A 328 0.27 11.21 36.53
N TYR A 329 1.32 11.59 35.80
CA TYR A 329 1.84 12.96 35.90
C TYR A 329 0.92 14.00 35.24
N LEU A 330 0.10 13.63 34.25
CA LEU A 330 -0.96 14.51 33.73
C LEU A 330 -2.03 14.80 34.79
N GLU A 331 -2.39 13.80 35.59
CA GLU A 331 -3.34 14.01 36.70
C GLU A 331 -2.76 14.94 37.77
N GLN A 332 -1.50 14.79 38.14
CA GLN A 332 -0.80 15.72 39.05
C GLN A 332 -0.67 17.13 38.45
N TRP A 333 -0.38 17.23 37.16
CA TRP A 333 -0.32 18.52 36.46
C TRP A 333 -1.64 19.25 36.52
N GLN A 334 -2.76 18.57 36.23
CA GLN A 334 -4.10 19.15 36.29
C GLN A 334 -4.45 19.67 37.70
N GLN A 335 -4.03 18.98 38.76
CA GLN A 335 -4.26 19.43 40.16
C GLN A 335 -3.59 20.79 40.46
N THR A 336 -2.49 21.07 39.79
CA THR A 336 -1.70 22.31 40.01
C THR A 336 -1.96 23.40 38.95
N HIS A 337 -2.78 23.09 37.91
CA HIS A 337 -3.04 23.99 36.78
C HIS A 337 -4.54 24.10 36.47
N ASP A 338 -5.38 24.19 37.50
CA ASP A 338 -6.83 24.42 37.39
C ASP A 338 -7.55 23.42 36.44
N GLY A 339 -7.10 22.17 36.37
CA GLY A 339 -7.64 21.13 35.50
C GLY A 339 -7.18 21.20 34.04
N ALA A 340 -6.33 22.14 33.67
CA ALA A 340 -5.84 22.28 32.29
C ALA A 340 -4.74 21.25 31.95
N TYR A 341 -4.73 20.81 30.70
CA TYR A 341 -3.66 19.97 30.16
C TYR A 341 -2.49 20.81 29.62
N PRO A 342 -1.25 20.28 29.58
CA PRO A 342 -0.08 20.96 29.00
C PRO A 342 -0.17 20.93 27.47
N THR A 343 -0.85 21.91 26.86
CA THR A 343 -1.12 21.95 25.41
C THR A 343 -0.15 22.85 24.65
N SER A 344 0.36 23.92 25.27
CA SER A 344 1.35 24.81 24.67
C SER A 344 2.76 24.20 24.67
N TYR A 345 3.64 24.68 23.80
CA TYR A 345 5.03 24.21 23.78
C TYR A 345 5.78 24.47 25.12
N PRO A 346 5.65 25.64 25.78
CA PRO A 346 6.22 25.84 27.10
C PRO A 346 5.69 24.89 28.15
N ASP A 347 4.36 24.66 28.20
CA ASP A 347 3.73 23.74 29.16
C ASP A 347 4.20 22.31 28.95
N LYS A 348 4.24 21.84 27.69
CA LYS A 348 4.78 20.51 27.35
C LYS A 348 6.23 20.35 27.75
N THR A 349 7.03 21.41 27.61
CA THR A 349 8.44 21.42 28.02
C THR A 349 8.56 21.33 29.55
N ALA A 350 7.74 22.09 30.28
CA ALA A 350 7.69 22.00 31.73
C ALA A 350 7.19 20.64 32.22
N PHE A 351 6.12 20.12 31.61
CA PHE A 351 5.59 18.79 31.91
C PHE A 351 6.59 17.68 31.62
N ARG A 352 7.30 17.76 30.48
CA ARG A 352 8.38 16.83 30.14
C ARG A 352 9.49 16.85 31.19
N LYS A 353 9.81 18.01 31.73
CA LYS A 353 10.79 18.15 32.80
C LYS A 353 10.30 17.47 34.08
N THR A 354 9.03 17.64 34.46
CA THR A 354 8.42 16.94 35.62
C THR A 354 8.55 15.43 35.49
N VAL A 355 8.21 14.86 34.33
CA VAL A 355 8.35 13.41 34.07
C VAL A 355 9.82 12.98 34.15
N SER A 356 10.75 13.79 33.63
CA SER A 356 12.18 13.49 33.68
C SER A 356 12.78 13.56 35.10
N GLU A 357 12.26 14.45 35.94
CA GLU A 357 12.72 14.59 37.34
C GLU A 357 12.24 13.44 38.24
N ALA A 358 11.17 12.74 37.83
CA ALA A 358 10.63 11.57 38.53
C ALA A 358 11.38 10.28 38.24
N MET A 359 12.25 10.27 37.23
CA MET A 359 13.11 9.14 36.91
C MET A 359 14.10 8.86 38.03
N ARG A 360 14.23 7.62 38.49
CA ARG A 360 15.22 7.20 39.46
C ARG A 360 16.59 7.06 38.81
N ARG A 361 17.61 7.64 39.43
CA ARG A 361 18.99 7.65 38.91
C ARG A 361 19.95 6.75 39.70
N ASP A 362 19.49 6.24 40.80
CA ASP A 362 20.24 5.38 41.74
C ASP A 362 19.94 3.88 41.59
N ASN A 363 19.29 3.51 40.48
CA ASN A 363 18.96 2.13 40.17
C ASN A 363 20.26 1.35 39.82
N PRO A 364 20.61 0.29 40.59
CA PRO A 364 21.79 -0.53 40.29
C PRO A 364 21.79 -1.22 38.93
N GLU A 365 20.62 -1.41 38.32
CA GLU A 365 20.44 -2.09 37.05
C GLU A 365 20.63 -1.13 35.84
N GLY A 366 20.87 0.16 36.06
CA GLY A 366 21.03 1.16 35.03
C GLY A 366 19.93 2.23 35.04
N GLY A 367 19.81 3.03 33.98
CA GLY A 367 18.76 4.05 33.82
C GLY A 367 17.37 3.43 33.62
N GLU A 368 16.33 4.20 33.89
CA GLU A 368 14.94 3.79 33.71
C GLU A 368 14.47 4.07 32.26
N GLU A 369 14.70 3.10 31.36
CA GLU A 369 14.32 3.19 29.94
C GLU A 369 12.85 3.56 29.75
N ASN A 370 11.95 3.06 30.61
CA ASN A 370 10.51 3.38 30.54
C ASN A 370 10.20 4.85 30.78
N PHE A 371 10.94 5.51 31.67
CA PHE A 371 10.82 6.96 31.89
C PHE A 371 11.46 7.74 30.72
N GLU A 372 12.58 7.27 30.16
CA GLU A 372 13.16 7.86 28.94
C GLU A 372 12.18 7.80 27.77
N GLU A 373 11.51 6.67 27.56
CA GLU A 373 10.42 6.51 26.58
C GLU A 373 9.27 7.48 26.88
N ALA A 374 8.84 7.59 28.14
CA ALA A 374 7.77 8.51 28.53
C ALA A 374 8.15 9.98 28.27
N VAL A 375 9.37 10.39 28.62
CA VAL A 375 9.90 11.74 28.35
C VAL A 375 9.94 12.03 26.85
N ALA A 376 10.38 11.07 26.01
CA ALA A 376 10.40 11.20 24.56
C ALA A 376 8.98 11.28 23.98
N ALA A 377 8.04 10.55 24.56
CA ALA A 377 6.65 10.48 24.11
C ALA A 377 5.83 11.76 24.39
N VAL A 378 6.21 12.59 25.40
CA VAL A 378 5.45 13.79 25.77
C VAL A 378 5.17 14.70 24.59
N MET A 379 6.22 15.10 23.85
CA MET A 379 6.05 16.06 22.75
C MET A 379 5.20 15.51 21.61
N LYS A 380 5.24 14.20 21.39
CA LYS A 380 4.60 13.50 20.28
C LYS A 380 3.15 13.12 20.60
N HIS A 381 2.86 12.67 21.83
CA HIS A 381 1.60 12.05 22.17
C HIS A 381 0.71 12.83 23.16
N VAL A 382 1.26 13.85 23.86
CA VAL A 382 0.44 14.78 24.66
C VAL A 382 -0.12 15.85 23.72
N VAL A 383 -1.13 15.48 22.94
CA VAL A 383 -1.72 16.31 21.89
C VAL A 383 -3.23 16.30 22.02
N VAL A 384 -3.86 17.46 21.87
CA VAL A 384 -5.32 17.57 21.84
C VAL A 384 -5.84 16.82 20.61
N PRO A 385 -6.78 15.87 20.78
CA PRO A 385 -7.38 15.20 19.64
C PRO A 385 -8.00 16.19 18.67
N SER A 386 -7.62 16.11 17.41
CA SER A 386 -8.19 16.95 16.34
C SER A 386 -8.70 16.09 15.20
N LEU A 387 -9.72 16.58 14.53
CA LEU A 387 -10.24 15.94 13.32
C LEU A 387 -9.26 16.23 12.16
N PRO A 388 -8.72 15.21 11.48
CA PRO A 388 -7.87 15.43 10.30
C PRO A 388 -8.62 16.18 9.21
N GLY A 389 -7.96 17.14 8.55
CA GLY A 389 -8.57 17.92 7.47
C GLY A 389 -9.07 17.04 6.32
N SER A 390 -8.38 15.94 6.00
CA SER A 390 -8.82 14.97 5.00
C SER A 390 -10.14 14.27 5.37
N LEU A 391 -10.33 13.94 6.65
CA LEU A 391 -11.58 13.35 7.14
C LEU A 391 -12.70 14.41 7.22
N GLN A 392 -12.35 15.67 7.55
CA GLN A 392 -13.31 16.77 7.50
C GLN A 392 -13.90 16.95 6.10
N GLN A 393 -13.08 16.87 5.04
CA GLN A 393 -13.55 16.90 3.64
C GLN A 393 -14.52 15.75 3.34
N VAL A 394 -14.29 14.55 3.89
CA VAL A 394 -15.22 13.43 3.77
C VAL A 394 -16.55 13.74 4.47
N PHE A 395 -16.50 14.31 5.68
CA PHE A 395 -17.70 14.65 6.44
C PHE A 395 -18.51 15.80 5.84
N ASP A 396 -17.87 16.69 5.12
CA ASP A 396 -18.47 17.85 4.47
C ASP A 396 -18.89 17.57 3.02
N TYR A 397 -18.63 16.36 2.51
CA TYR A 397 -19.01 16.00 1.15
C TYR A 397 -20.53 16.00 0.96
N ILE A 398 -20.98 16.72 -0.06
CA ILE A 398 -22.41 16.87 -0.39
C ILE A 398 -22.75 15.88 -1.51
N HIS A 399 -23.59 14.90 -1.20
CA HIS A 399 -24.12 13.97 -2.19
C HIS A 399 -25.11 14.62 -3.13
N GLN A 400 -25.07 14.21 -4.40
CA GLN A 400 -26.10 14.64 -5.36
C GLN A 400 -27.47 14.07 -4.95
N PRO A 401 -28.56 14.81 -5.21
CA PRO A 401 -29.92 14.29 -5.01
C PRO A 401 -30.09 12.97 -5.80
N HIS A 402 -30.62 11.94 -5.16
CA HIS A 402 -30.82 10.60 -5.71
C HIS A 402 -29.56 9.73 -5.90
N GLU A 403 -28.39 10.18 -5.47
CA GLU A 403 -27.20 9.33 -5.43
C GLU A 403 -27.34 8.23 -4.38
N VAL A 404 -27.24 6.97 -4.80
CA VAL A 404 -27.20 5.83 -3.88
C VAL A 404 -25.86 5.85 -3.15
N LYS A 405 -25.89 6.03 -1.84
CA LYS A 405 -24.67 6.02 -1.02
C LYS A 405 -24.03 4.65 -1.03
N SER A 406 -22.77 4.57 -1.37
CA SER A 406 -22.00 3.34 -1.20
C SER A 406 -21.75 3.05 0.27
N GLY A 407 -21.38 1.81 0.61
CA GLY A 407 -21.05 1.41 1.99
C GLY A 407 -20.02 2.32 2.66
N PHE A 408 -19.03 2.84 1.92
CA PHE A 408 -18.08 3.83 2.43
C PHE A 408 -18.78 5.08 3.00
N TRP A 409 -19.71 5.68 2.26
CA TRP A 409 -20.39 6.90 2.65
C TRP A 409 -21.37 6.70 3.82
N ILE A 410 -21.96 5.51 3.91
CA ILE A 410 -22.82 5.13 5.04
C ILE A 410 -21.98 5.01 6.32
N ILE A 411 -20.82 4.34 6.24
CA ILE A 411 -19.91 4.22 7.39
C ILE A 411 -19.34 5.60 7.77
N ALA A 412 -18.98 6.44 6.81
CA ALA A 412 -18.49 7.79 7.04
C ALA A 412 -19.54 8.65 7.78
N GLU A 413 -20.82 8.55 7.41
CA GLU A 413 -21.92 9.23 8.11
C GLU A 413 -22.07 8.72 9.54
N ALA A 414 -21.97 7.42 9.77
CA ALA A 414 -22.04 6.84 11.12
C ALA A 414 -20.86 7.30 11.99
N VAL A 415 -19.64 7.33 11.45
CA VAL A 415 -18.45 7.84 12.18
C VAL A 415 -18.56 9.35 12.43
N LYS A 416 -19.15 10.13 11.51
CA LYS A 416 -19.45 11.55 11.73
C LYS A 416 -20.40 11.74 12.91
N ARG A 417 -21.47 10.95 13.00
CA ARG A 417 -22.42 10.97 14.13
C ARG A 417 -21.72 10.59 15.43
N PHE A 418 -20.94 9.50 15.43
CA PHE A 418 -20.14 9.09 16.58
C PHE A 418 -19.21 10.21 17.06
N ASN A 419 -18.48 10.86 16.14
CA ASN A 419 -17.60 11.98 16.47
C ASN A 419 -18.37 13.17 17.07
N SER A 420 -19.57 13.46 16.57
CA SER A 420 -20.42 14.54 17.08
C SER A 420 -20.95 14.25 18.49
N GLU A 421 -21.25 12.99 18.80
CA GLU A 421 -21.77 12.54 20.09
C GLU A 421 -20.68 12.37 21.15
N GLN A 422 -19.54 11.78 20.75
CA GLN A 422 -18.45 11.42 21.66
C GLN A 422 -17.34 12.48 21.74
N GLY A 423 -17.33 13.49 20.86
CA GLY A 423 -16.28 14.50 20.75
C GLY A 423 -14.93 13.94 20.30
N ARG A 424 -14.90 12.72 19.78
CA ARG A 424 -13.67 12.01 19.38
C ARG A 424 -13.94 10.99 18.27
N LEU A 425 -12.91 10.59 17.55
CA LEU A 425 -12.97 9.44 16.64
C LEU A 425 -12.92 8.11 17.40
N PRO A 426 -13.39 7.00 16.81
CA PRO A 426 -13.20 5.66 17.36
C PRO A 426 -11.72 5.39 17.68
N VAL A 427 -11.47 4.63 18.75
CA VAL A 427 -10.12 4.26 19.16
C VAL A 427 -9.58 3.18 18.22
N PRO A 428 -8.36 3.29 17.66
CA PRO A 428 -7.81 2.29 16.74
C PRO A 428 -7.45 0.96 17.42
N GLY A 429 -7.26 0.94 18.76
CA GLY A 429 -7.03 -0.27 19.55
C GLY A 429 -5.59 -0.80 19.54
N GLY A 430 -4.70 -0.18 18.76
CA GLY A 430 -3.27 -0.50 18.72
C GLY A 430 -2.47 0.22 19.79
N LEU A 431 -1.42 -0.43 20.29
CA LEU A 431 -0.40 0.18 21.16
C LEU A 431 0.98 -0.02 20.51
N PRO A 432 1.89 0.96 20.61
CA PRO A 432 3.29 0.78 20.24
C PRO A 432 3.96 -0.17 21.25
N ASP A 433 5.06 -0.74 20.83
CA ASP A 433 5.95 -1.42 21.76
C ASP A 433 6.51 -0.43 22.78
N MET A 434 6.64 -0.87 24.04
CA MET A 434 7.10 -0.03 25.15
C MET A 434 7.69 -0.89 26.27
N LYS A 435 8.58 -0.31 27.05
CA LYS A 435 9.17 -0.96 28.21
C LYS A 435 8.10 -1.19 29.28
N ALA A 436 7.78 -2.44 29.53
CA ALA A 436 6.83 -2.87 30.57
C ALA A 436 6.96 -4.37 30.86
N GLN A 437 6.44 -4.83 31.99
CA GLN A 437 6.24 -6.25 32.21
C GLN A 437 5.23 -6.80 31.19
N SER A 438 5.51 -7.97 30.60
CA SER A 438 4.64 -8.56 29.56
C SER A 438 3.18 -8.72 30.02
N SER A 439 2.95 -9.10 31.28
CA SER A 439 1.59 -9.23 31.84
C SER A 439 0.85 -7.88 31.91
N VAL A 440 1.56 -6.82 32.28
CA VAL A 440 1.05 -5.44 32.36
C VAL A 440 0.77 -4.90 30.95
N TYR A 441 1.70 -5.10 30.00
CA TYR A 441 1.50 -4.71 28.60
C TYR A 441 0.27 -5.40 27.97
N ILE A 442 0.08 -6.71 28.21
CA ILE A 442 -1.10 -7.45 27.72
C ILE A 442 -2.39 -6.88 28.31
N LYS A 443 -2.42 -6.56 29.63
CA LYS A 443 -3.60 -5.94 30.27
C LYS A 443 -3.91 -4.59 29.62
N LEU A 444 -2.90 -3.73 29.45
CA LEU A 444 -3.05 -2.43 28.81
C LEU A 444 -3.53 -2.57 27.35
N GLN A 445 -2.95 -3.49 26.58
CA GLN A 445 -3.39 -3.79 25.22
C GLN A 445 -4.86 -4.22 25.16
N ASN A 446 -5.31 -5.05 26.12
CA ASN A 446 -6.70 -5.48 26.21
C ASN A 446 -7.65 -4.31 26.54
N ILE A 447 -7.24 -3.36 27.38
CA ILE A 447 -8.00 -2.14 27.68
C ILE A 447 -8.25 -1.33 26.40
N TYR A 448 -7.20 -1.13 25.58
CA TYR A 448 -7.34 -0.43 24.29
C TYR A 448 -8.20 -1.20 23.29
N LYS A 449 -7.98 -2.51 23.14
CA LYS A 449 -8.78 -3.37 22.26
C LYS A 449 -10.27 -3.41 22.65
N ASN A 450 -10.57 -3.46 23.95
CA ASN A 450 -11.94 -3.48 24.43
C ASN A 450 -12.65 -2.15 24.15
N GLN A 451 -11.97 -1.02 24.34
CA GLN A 451 -12.54 0.27 23.98
C GLN A 451 -12.78 0.39 22.48
N ALA A 452 -11.82 -0.06 21.65
CA ALA A 452 -11.99 -0.09 20.20
C ALA A 452 -13.21 -0.91 19.77
N ARG A 453 -13.43 -2.09 20.40
CA ARG A 453 -14.61 -2.92 20.11
C ARG A 453 -15.92 -2.21 20.49
N LYS A 454 -15.98 -1.58 21.65
CA LYS A 454 -17.17 -0.80 22.08
C LYS A 454 -17.45 0.34 21.08
N ASP A 455 -16.43 1.04 20.64
CA ASP A 455 -16.57 2.12 19.67
C ASP A 455 -17.06 1.59 18.31
N VAL A 456 -16.52 0.46 17.84
CA VAL A 456 -16.96 -0.20 16.60
C VAL A 456 -18.40 -0.68 16.70
N GLU A 457 -18.82 -1.28 17.81
CA GLU A 457 -20.21 -1.70 18.06
C GLU A 457 -21.18 -0.52 17.96
N GLN A 458 -20.86 0.61 18.60
CA GLN A 458 -21.69 1.82 18.54
C GLN A 458 -21.79 2.37 17.11
N VAL A 459 -20.68 2.39 16.36
CA VAL A 459 -20.68 2.81 14.96
C VAL A 459 -21.48 1.82 14.10
N LEU A 460 -21.35 0.51 14.33
CA LEU A 460 -22.10 -0.53 13.60
C LEU A 460 -23.60 -0.40 13.82
N ASP A 461 -24.04 -0.17 15.05
CA ASP A 461 -25.46 0.07 15.36
C ASP A 461 -25.99 1.29 14.58
N THR A 462 -25.19 2.35 14.52
CA THR A 462 -25.51 3.53 13.72
C THR A 462 -25.57 3.20 12.22
N VAL A 463 -24.62 2.44 11.68
CA VAL A 463 -24.61 1.98 10.28
C VAL A 463 -25.90 1.20 9.98
N ARG A 464 -26.31 0.28 10.86
CA ARG A 464 -27.54 -0.51 10.71
C ARG A 464 -28.83 0.34 10.71
N SER A 465 -28.79 1.52 11.34
CA SER A 465 -29.90 2.47 11.32
C SER A 465 -30.02 3.33 10.06
N ILE A 466 -28.99 3.33 9.21
CA ILE A 466 -28.97 4.11 7.98
C ILE A 466 -29.44 3.24 6.81
N PRO A 467 -30.38 3.69 5.94
CA PRO A 467 -30.84 2.92 4.80
C PRO A 467 -29.67 2.47 3.90
N GLY A 468 -29.61 1.18 3.58
CA GLY A 468 -28.52 0.55 2.83
C GLY A 468 -27.32 0.12 3.70
N GLY A 469 -27.40 0.32 5.01
CA GLY A 469 -26.39 -0.13 5.98
C GLY A 469 -26.60 -1.55 6.49
N GLU A 470 -27.77 -2.14 6.24
CA GLU A 470 -28.19 -3.44 6.79
C GLU A 470 -27.26 -4.59 6.36
N GLU A 471 -26.75 -4.54 5.14
CA GLU A 471 -25.90 -5.60 4.56
C GLU A 471 -24.39 -5.30 4.62
N ILE A 472 -23.97 -4.14 5.16
CA ILE A 472 -22.56 -3.79 5.23
C ILE A 472 -21.83 -4.78 6.15
N ASN A 473 -20.74 -5.36 5.65
CA ASN A 473 -19.96 -6.31 6.44
C ASN A 473 -19.33 -5.61 7.67
N PRO A 474 -19.52 -6.13 8.91
CA PRO A 474 -18.92 -5.58 10.12
C PRO A 474 -17.40 -5.37 10.03
N ALA A 475 -16.67 -6.25 9.31
CA ALA A 475 -15.24 -6.10 9.10
C ALA A 475 -14.87 -4.81 8.33
N GLN A 476 -15.75 -4.32 7.44
CA GLN A 476 -15.54 -3.04 6.75
C GLN A 476 -15.71 -1.86 7.72
N VAL A 477 -16.66 -1.95 8.65
CA VAL A 477 -16.84 -0.93 9.69
C VAL A 477 -15.65 -0.90 10.64
N GLU A 478 -15.17 -2.07 11.07
CA GLU A 478 -13.98 -2.20 11.90
C GLU A 478 -12.74 -1.61 11.20
N LEU A 479 -12.52 -1.96 9.93
CA LEU A 479 -11.41 -1.43 9.14
C LEU A 479 -11.47 0.11 9.03
N PHE A 480 -12.66 0.65 8.80
CA PHE A 480 -12.88 2.09 8.72
C PHE A 480 -12.61 2.77 10.07
N CYS A 481 -13.15 2.26 11.17
CA CYS A 481 -12.97 2.82 12.52
C CYS A 481 -11.50 2.79 12.94
N LYS A 482 -10.79 1.67 12.70
CA LYS A 482 -9.37 1.51 12.99
C LYS A 482 -8.51 2.57 12.28
N ASN A 483 -8.88 2.89 11.03
CA ASN A 483 -8.12 3.79 10.17
C ASN A 483 -8.81 5.15 9.96
N ALA A 484 -9.73 5.55 10.84
CA ALA A 484 -10.55 6.75 10.66
C ALA A 484 -9.72 8.04 10.45
N ARG A 485 -8.54 8.15 11.05
CA ARG A 485 -7.62 9.30 10.87
C ARG A 485 -6.96 9.37 9.50
N PHE A 486 -6.95 8.28 8.74
CA PHE A 486 -6.22 8.10 7.49
C PHE A 486 -7.16 7.97 6.28
N ILE A 487 -8.38 8.44 6.42
CA ILE A 487 -9.36 8.47 5.34
C ILE A 487 -9.13 9.72 4.49
N LYS A 488 -9.16 9.53 3.18
CA LYS A 488 -8.87 10.57 2.20
C LYS A 488 -9.85 10.53 1.03
N LEU A 489 -10.07 11.67 0.41
CA LEU A 489 -10.69 11.79 -0.90
C LEU A 489 -9.62 12.17 -1.92
N ILE A 490 -9.46 11.36 -2.95
CA ILE A 490 -8.68 11.71 -4.13
C ILE A 490 -9.61 12.40 -5.13
N ASN A 491 -9.13 13.42 -5.83
CA ASN A 491 -9.92 14.28 -6.69
C ASN A 491 -11.12 14.91 -5.95
N GLY A 492 -10.86 15.44 -4.75
CA GLY A 492 -11.85 16.20 -4.00
C GLY A 492 -12.21 17.52 -4.67
N LEU A 493 -13.18 18.24 -4.06
CA LEU A 493 -13.68 19.53 -4.59
C LEU A 493 -12.59 20.62 -4.73
N GLU A 494 -11.47 20.47 -4.03
CA GLU A 494 -10.35 21.42 -4.03
C GLU A 494 -9.22 21.06 -5.01
N ASP A 495 -9.30 19.90 -5.67
CA ASP A 495 -8.28 19.46 -6.61
C ASP A 495 -8.28 20.35 -7.87
N LYS A 496 -7.30 21.25 -7.91
CA LYS A 496 -7.09 22.10 -9.09
C LYS A 496 -6.52 21.28 -10.23
N THR A 497 -7.08 21.47 -11.42
CA THR A 497 -6.47 20.98 -12.65
C THR A 497 -5.10 21.64 -12.81
N VAL A 498 -4.03 20.89 -12.72
CA VAL A 498 -2.68 21.39 -12.96
C VAL A 498 -2.49 21.54 -14.46
N LYS A 499 -2.03 22.70 -14.91
CA LYS A 499 -1.75 22.94 -16.33
C LYS A 499 -0.34 22.44 -16.65
N LEU A 500 -0.19 21.86 -17.82
CA LEU A 500 1.11 21.36 -18.28
C LEU A 500 2.19 22.46 -18.24
N ASP A 501 1.85 23.70 -18.64
CA ASP A 501 2.78 24.84 -18.60
C ASP A 501 3.33 25.10 -17.20
N GLU A 502 2.48 25.02 -16.16
CA GLU A 502 2.88 25.21 -14.77
C GLU A 502 3.86 24.10 -14.31
N VAL A 503 3.61 22.85 -14.75
CA VAL A 503 4.52 21.73 -14.46
C VAL A 503 5.84 21.90 -15.17
N VAL A 504 5.83 22.30 -16.44
CA VAL A 504 7.05 22.55 -17.23
C VAL A 504 7.91 23.64 -16.57
N GLU A 505 7.32 24.76 -16.18
CA GLU A 505 8.04 25.85 -15.51
C GLU A 505 8.64 25.40 -14.17
N GLN A 506 7.87 24.66 -13.37
CA GLN A 506 8.36 24.12 -12.09
C GLN A 506 9.50 23.12 -12.29
N GLN A 507 9.39 22.23 -13.27
CA GLN A 507 10.44 21.22 -13.52
C GLN A 507 11.71 21.86 -14.11
N LEU A 508 11.60 22.91 -14.92
CA LEU A 508 12.76 23.67 -15.38
C LEU A 508 13.47 24.36 -14.22
N ALA A 509 12.74 25.02 -13.32
CA ALA A 509 13.34 25.62 -12.13
C ALA A 509 14.03 24.59 -11.22
N ASN A 510 13.43 23.39 -11.05
CA ASN A 510 14.04 22.30 -10.31
C ASN A 510 15.32 21.79 -11.01
N ASP A 511 15.33 21.68 -12.34
CA ASP A 511 16.49 21.25 -13.13
C ASP A 511 17.65 22.29 -13.04
N GLU A 512 17.35 23.59 -12.97
CA GLU A 512 18.36 24.64 -12.74
C GLU A 512 19.01 24.50 -11.35
N ILE A 513 18.20 24.22 -10.33
CA ILE A 513 18.71 23.97 -8.97
C ILE A 513 19.56 22.70 -8.94
N ALA A 514 19.08 21.63 -9.56
CA ALA A 514 19.78 20.35 -9.65
C ALA A 514 21.15 20.47 -10.37
N ALA A 515 21.22 21.29 -11.43
CA ALA A 515 22.46 21.54 -12.15
C ALA A 515 23.55 22.20 -11.27
N VAL A 516 23.13 23.01 -10.27
CA VAL A 516 24.05 23.65 -9.32
C VAL A 516 24.35 22.73 -8.13
N ALA A 517 23.38 21.94 -7.67
CA ALA A 517 23.51 21.03 -6.52
C ALA A 517 24.39 19.80 -6.84
N GLY A 518 24.57 19.47 -8.13
CA GLY A 518 25.38 18.34 -8.59
C GLY A 518 24.65 17.00 -8.56
N PRO A 519 25.38 15.86 -8.60
CA PRO A 519 24.80 14.54 -8.87
C PRO A 519 23.85 14.00 -7.78
N GLU A 520 23.80 14.63 -6.62
CA GLU A 520 22.90 14.23 -5.54
C GLU A 520 21.43 14.61 -5.82
N MET A 521 21.21 15.59 -6.71
CA MET A 521 19.86 16.04 -7.07
C MET A 521 19.58 15.67 -8.55
N PRO A 522 18.71 14.65 -8.78
CA PRO A 522 18.47 14.17 -10.14
C PRO A 522 17.59 15.15 -10.94
N LEU A 523 17.92 15.27 -12.24
CA LEU A 523 17.13 16.07 -13.18
C LEU A 523 15.74 15.46 -13.41
N SER A 524 14.74 16.29 -13.78
CA SER A 524 13.37 15.85 -14.06
C SER A 524 13.28 14.83 -15.21
N LEU A 525 12.34 13.88 -15.14
CA LEU A 525 12.00 12.96 -16.22
C LEU A 525 10.91 13.49 -17.17
N LEU A 526 10.50 14.75 -17.03
CA LEU A 526 9.51 15.38 -17.90
C LEU A 526 9.83 15.26 -19.42
N PRO A 527 11.12 15.34 -19.87
CA PRO A 527 11.46 15.11 -21.28
C PRO A 527 10.98 13.76 -21.80
N ILE A 528 11.08 12.69 -20.98
CA ILE A 528 10.65 11.35 -21.35
C ILE A 528 9.12 11.32 -21.54
N TYR A 529 8.37 11.88 -20.60
CA TYR A 529 6.91 11.94 -20.72
C TYR A 529 6.45 12.68 -21.97
N LEU A 530 7.03 13.84 -22.26
CA LEU A 530 6.65 14.62 -23.44
C LEU A 530 7.03 13.93 -24.76
N ALA A 531 8.20 13.29 -24.82
CA ALA A 531 8.61 12.53 -26.00
C ALA A 531 7.72 11.30 -26.25
N LEU A 532 7.37 10.55 -25.18
CA LEU A 532 6.46 9.42 -25.28
C LEU A 532 5.01 9.88 -25.60
N SER A 533 4.58 11.01 -25.07
CA SER A 533 3.26 11.56 -25.39
C SER A 533 3.11 11.91 -26.87
N ALA A 534 4.17 12.33 -27.53
CA ALA A 534 4.18 12.57 -28.97
C ALA A 534 3.93 11.29 -29.80
N THR A 535 4.21 10.11 -29.25
CA THR A 535 3.98 8.81 -29.91
C THR A 535 2.73 8.09 -29.40
N SER A 536 1.89 8.74 -28.59
CA SER A 536 0.70 8.10 -27.99
C SER A 536 -0.39 7.69 -28.99
N ASN A 537 -0.40 8.27 -30.18
CA ASN A 537 -1.38 7.98 -31.23
C ASN A 537 -0.77 7.30 -32.49
N VAL A 538 0.54 7.18 -32.53
CA VAL A 538 1.29 6.63 -33.70
C VAL A 538 2.39 5.69 -33.22
N THR A 539 2.61 4.60 -33.95
CA THR A 539 3.63 3.61 -33.60
C THR A 539 5.04 4.19 -33.75
N THR A 540 5.27 5.03 -34.75
CA THR A 540 6.59 5.63 -35.03
C THR A 540 6.44 7.11 -35.34
N ALA A 541 7.37 7.91 -34.86
CA ALA A 541 7.51 9.32 -35.20
C ALA A 541 8.99 9.65 -35.36
N SER A 542 9.33 10.58 -36.26
CA SER A 542 10.69 11.12 -36.38
C SER A 542 11.03 12.01 -35.17
N SER A 543 12.32 12.20 -34.89
CA SER A 543 12.74 13.12 -33.84
C SER A 543 12.23 14.54 -34.04
N ASP A 544 12.09 14.98 -35.31
CA ASP A 544 11.57 16.31 -35.64
C ASP A 544 10.06 16.44 -35.38
N GLU A 545 9.28 15.38 -35.66
CA GLU A 545 7.85 15.32 -35.34
C GLU A 545 7.65 15.33 -33.81
N ILE A 546 8.46 14.56 -33.07
CA ILE A 546 8.42 14.56 -31.59
C ILE A 546 8.76 15.95 -31.06
N MET A 547 9.81 16.59 -31.55
CA MET A 547 10.19 17.93 -31.13
C MET A 547 9.16 18.99 -31.54
N SER A 548 8.50 18.84 -32.69
CA SER A 548 7.40 19.70 -33.11
C SER A 548 6.21 19.59 -32.13
N PHE A 549 5.84 18.36 -31.73
CA PHE A 549 4.82 18.14 -30.71
C PHE A 549 5.19 18.78 -29.36
N ILE A 550 6.43 18.59 -28.91
CA ILE A 550 6.94 19.19 -27.66
C ILE A 550 6.88 20.72 -27.77
N GLY A 551 7.33 21.31 -28.88
CA GLY A 551 7.30 22.76 -29.08
C GLY A 551 5.90 23.36 -29.10
N GLN A 552 4.87 22.61 -29.54
CA GLN A 552 3.47 23.03 -29.53
C GLN A 552 2.87 22.96 -28.11
N ASN A 553 3.23 21.97 -27.30
CA ASN A 553 2.66 21.72 -25.99
C ASN A 553 3.48 22.32 -24.82
N ALA A 554 4.75 22.56 -25.03
CA ALA A 554 5.70 23.11 -24.05
C ALA A 554 6.76 23.98 -24.77
N PRO A 555 6.38 25.17 -25.28
CA PRO A 555 7.28 26.02 -26.08
C PRO A 555 8.54 26.44 -25.32
N GLN A 556 8.51 26.48 -23.98
CA GLN A 556 9.65 26.85 -23.14
C GLN A 556 10.84 25.90 -23.32
N VAL A 557 10.62 24.66 -23.75
CA VAL A 557 11.66 23.62 -23.91
C VAL A 557 11.94 23.23 -25.37
N ALA A 558 11.35 23.93 -26.34
CA ALA A 558 11.47 23.61 -27.77
C ALA A 558 12.92 23.57 -28.29
N ASN A 559 13.85 24.34 -27.68
CA ASN A 559 15.26 24.40 -28.05
C ASN A 559 16.18 23.74 -27.01
N ASN A 560 15.63 22.97 -26.08
CA ASN A 560 16.41 22.35 -25.03
C ASN A 560 17.08 21.05 -25.52
N GLU A 561 18.41 20.97 -25.43
CA GLU A 561 19.21 19.83 -25.94
C GLU A 561 18.82 18.50 -25.31
N ARG A 562 18.44 18.49 -24.04
CA ARG A 562 18.04 17.28 -23.31
C ARG A 562 16.74 16.70 -23.88
N TYR A 563 15.77 17.54 -24.23
CA TYR A 563 14.53 17.12 -24.88
C TYR A 563 14.80 16.59 -26.30
N GLN A 564 15.74 17.21 -27.02
CA GLN A 564 16.16 16.72 -28.35
C GLN A 564 16.80 15.33 -28.26
N LYS A 565 17.69 15.09 -27.31
CA LYS A 565 18.32 13.78 -27.08
C LYS A 565 17.29 12.71 -26.71
N THR A 566 16.34 13.06 -25.88
CA THR A 566 15.25 12.15 -25.51
C THR A 566 14.36 11.82 -26.72
N ALA A 567 14.02 12.81 -27.55
CA ALA A 567 13.28 12.60 -28.79
C ALA A 567 14.01 11.69 -29.78
N GLN A 568 15.33 11.85 -29.90
CA GLN A 568 16.19 10.97 -30.73
C GLN A 568 16.18 9.52 -30.22
N GLU A 569 16.23 9.30 -28.89
CA GLU A 569 16.18 7.96 -28.29
C GLU A 569 14.82 7.29 -28.51
N VAL A 570 13.71 8.02 -28.34
CA VAL A 570 12.37 7.50 -28.62
C VAL A 570 12.21 7.17 -30.11
N HIS A 571 12.69 8.04 -31.00
CA HIS A 571 12.71 7.77 -32.45
C HIS A 571 13.55 6.52 -32.78
N ARG A 572 14.72 6.37 -32.18
CA ARG A 572 15.63 5.21 -32.40
C ARG A 572 14.96 3.89 -32.03
N ALA A 573 14.16 3.89 -30.97
CA ALA A 573 13.43 2.70 -30.52
C ALA A 573 12.25 2.31 -31.44
N ALA A 574 11.80 3.22 -32.32
CA ALA A 574 10.80 2.98 -33.37
C ALA A 574 9.51 2.28 -32.87
N GLY A 575 9.04 2.63 -31.67
CA GLY A 575 7.84 2.04 -31.06
C GLY A 575 8.04 0.63 -30.49
N GLY A 576 9.24 0.07 -30.58
CA GLY A 576 9.57 -1.25 -29.99
C GLY A 576 9.64 -1.20 -28.48
N GLU A 577 9.10 -2.22 -27.82
CA GLU A 577 9.25 -2.43 -26.38
C GLU A 577 10.48 -3.29 -26.05
N LEU A 578 10.99 -3.15 -24.83
CA LEU A 578 11.96 -4.06 -24.22
C LEU A 578 11.29 -4.82 -23.09
N HIS A 579 11.37 -6.16 -23.10
CA HIS A 579 10.67 -6.98 -22.11
C HIS A 579 10.96 -6.59 -20.67
N ASN A 580 12.22 -6.33 -20.31
CA ASN A 580 12.60 -5.92 -18.95
C ASN A 580 11.97 -4.59 -18.52
N ILE A 581 11.87 -3.62 -19.43
CA ILE A 581 11.22 -2.32 -19.17
C ILE A 581 9.71 -2.52 -19.03
N SER A 582 9.11 -3.28 -19.94
CA SER A 582 7.68 -3.60 -19.91
C SER A 582 7.29 -4.40 -18.65
N ALA A 583 8.15 -5.33 -18.20
CA ALA A 583 7.91 -6.10 -16.98
C ALA A 583 7.97 -5.25 -15.71
N VAL A 584 8.96 -4.33 -15.59
CA VAL A 584 9.06 -3.41 -14.45
C VAL A 584 7.89 -2.44 -14.46
N THR A 585 7.60 -1.81 -15.59
CA THR A 585 6.49 -0.86 -15.75
C THR A 585 5.15 -1.54 -15.49
N GLY A 586 4.95 -2.74 -16.02
CA GLY A 586 3.75 -3.55 -15.80
C GLY A 586 3.57 -3.92 -14.33
N GLY A 587 4.65 -4.24 -13.62
CA GLY A 587 4.62 -4.49 -12.18
C GLY A 587 4.20 -3.26 -11.37
N MET A 588 4.77 -2.08 -11.68
CA MET A 588 4.40 -0.82 -11.03
C MET A 588 2.95 -0.42 -11.32
N ALA A 589 2.53 -0.50 -12.58
CA ALA A 589 1.15 -0.19 -12.97
C ALA A 589 0.14 -1.13 -12.31
N ALA A 590 0.42 -2.44 -12.25
CA ALA A 590 -0.43 -3.42 -11.56
C ALA A 590 -0.53 -3.12 -10.06
N GLN A 591 0.54 -2.70 -9.40
CA GLN A 591 0.51 -2.29 -8.01
C GLN A 591 -0.44 -1.12 -7.80
N GLU A 592 -0.43 -0.11 -8.68
CA GLU A 592 -1.38 1.01 -8.61
C GLU A 592 -2.82 0.54 -8.87
N MET A 593 -3.03 -0.39 -9.81
CA MET A 593 -4.35 -0.99 -10.04
C MET A 593 -4.86 -1.71 -8.78
N ILE A 594 -4.03 -2.47 -8.09
CA ILE A 594 -4.38 -3.13 -6.82
C ILE A 594 -4.77 -2.10 -5.76
N LYS A 595 -4.01 -1.01 -5.61
CA LYS A 595 -4.34 0.07 -4.67
C LYS A 595 -5.71 0.69 -4.97
N ILE A 596 -6.02 0.93 -6.25
CA ILE A 596 -7.28 1.51 -6.68
C ILE A 596 -8.45 0.52 -6.46
N ILE A 597 -8.27 -0.77 -6.75
CA ILE A 597 -9.29 -1.81 -6.58
C ILE A 597 -9.59 -2.03 -5.09
N THR A 598 -8.56 -2.17 -4.26
CA THR A 598 -8.71 -2.45 -2.83
C THR A 598 -9.14 -1.23 -2.03
N LYS A 599 -8.84 -0.01 -2.50
CA LYS A 599 -9.08 1.27 -1.81
C LYS A 599 -8.46 1.36 -0.41
N GLN A 600 -7.38 0.62 -0.19
CA GLN A 600 -6.69 0.53 1.10
C GLN A 600 -5.31 1.21 1.11
N TYR A 601 -4.88 1.75 -0.03
CA TYR A 601 -3.61 2.44 -0.20
C TYR A 601 -3.83 3.72 -1.00
N VAL A 602 -3.04 4.73 -0.74
CA VAL A 602 -3.07 5.97 -1.54
C VAL A 602 -2.39 5.71 -2.89
N PRO A 603 -3.09 5.87 -4.03
CA PRO A 603 -2.47 5.78 -5.35
C PRO A 603 -1.50 6.95 -5.58
N ILE A 604 -0.61 6.79 -6.56
CA ILE A 604 0.25 7.89 -7.01
C ILE A 604 -0.59 9.04 -7.61
N ASP A 605 -0.05 10.23 -7.58
CA ASP A 605 -0.70 11.44 -8.14
C ASP A 605 0.08 11.98 -9.33
N ASN A 606 -0.23 11.61 -10.50
CA ASN A 606 -1.06 10.61 -11.15
C ASN A 606 -0.24 9.82 -12.17
N THR A 607 0.93 10.36 -12.59
CA THR A 607 1.78 9.83 -13.67
C THR A 607 3.13 9.41 -13.11
N CYS A 608 3.50 8.15 -13.29
CA CYS A 608 4.83 7.64 -13.00
C CYS A 608 5.61 7.49 -14.31
N ILE A 609 6.76 8.13 -14.39
CA ILE A 609 7.67 8.10 -15.52
C ILE A 609 8.87 7.24 -15.09
N PHE A 610 9.30 6.32 -15.94
CA PHE A 610 10.45 5.45 -15.71
C PHE A 610 11.51 5.64 -16.77
N ASP A 611 12.74 5.86 -16.31
CA ASP A 611 13.97 5.89 -17.09
C ASP A 611 14.73 4.59 -16.85
N GLY A 612 14.71 3.69 -17.83
CA GLY A 612 15.41 2.41 -17.74
C GLY A 612 16.93 2.52 -17.99
N ILE A 613 17.43 3.66 -18.47
CA ILE A 613 18.87 3.91 -18.61
C ILE A 613 19.47 4.22 -17.25
N ASP A 614 18.88 5.18 -16.53
CA ASP A 614 19.32 5.59 -15.20
C ASP A 614 18.66 4.78 -14.06
N SER A 615 17.76 3.84 -14.41
CA SER A 615 17.03 2.98 -13.45
C SER A 615 16.31 3.76 -12.36
N ARG A 616 15.61 4.83 -12.72
CA ARG A 616 14.88 5.68 -11.75
C ARG A 616 13.47 6.03 -12.22
N CYS A 617 12.63 6.36 -11.26
CA CYS A 617 11.26 6.83 -11.46
C CYS A 617 11.08 8.27 -10.98
N GLN A 618 10.11 8.96 -11.56
CA GLN A 618 9.57 10.21 -11.05
C GLN A 618 8.05 10.19 -11.16
N VAL A 619 7.38 10.64 -10.10
CA VAL A 619 5.93 10.86 -10.11
C VAL A 619 5.67 12.34 -10.32
N LEU A 620 4.87 12.66 -11.33
CA LEU A 620 4.41 14.01 -11.64
C LEU A 620 2.89 14.01 -11.76
N ARG A 621 2.28 15.12 -11.39
CA ARG A 621 0.85 15.37 -11.66
C ARG A 621 0.73 16.06 -13.03
N LEU A 622 0.22 15.29 -14.03
CA LEU A 622 0.18 15.67 -15.44
C LEU A 622 -1.22 15.51 -16.03
#